data_6eb1435121fbdb2d171e9cfa5a1c60a7
#
_entry.id   6eb1435121fbdb2d171e9cfa5a1c60a7
#
_cell.length_a   1.000
_cell.length_b   1.000
_cell.length_c   1.000
_cell.angle_alpha   90.00
_cell.angle_beta   90.00
_cell.angle_gamma   90.00
#
_symmetry.space_group_name_H-M   'P 1'
#
loop_
_entity.id
_entity.type
_entity.pdbx_description
1 polymer ?
#
loop_
_entity_poly.entity_id
_entity_poly.type
_entity_poly.pdbx_seq_one_letter_code
_entity_poly.pdbx_strand_id
1 'polypeptide(L)'
;MEDTSQICFQEVDGTIVFFNEAEAVYDLNEREPDELELKSPKQPKRKGKKESDLSGLTVRRIDHYLSEEELEAEFGVRGWKQLPDAISRKYHFVPAKVEVEEHHIGVYASKTDEHMVKADHPKTLLHGSLVSPSLGAAIINGKYVNAVPLYRLEQEFQRYGLQITRQNMANWCIRLAEEYLSILYDYLHKELYFYHVIQADETPVLVNHDGRKSGSKSWMWVYRSGHLYQKRQIVLYEYQQTRNASHPREFLKGYDGICVTDGYQVYHTLEKELEELTIAGCWVHCRRRFDEALKLISKSYQKESNAFLLMKQIQAIYREEGKLKDLSSDERLKQRQAVIKPLVDAFFAYLKTINVSKKDKFGDAVGYALNQEKYLRVFLTDGDVPIDNNASERAIRGFCIGKKNWQMIDTIHGAKSSAIIYSIVETAKANNLKPFDYVQHLLEELPKHMNDKDCSFLEDLLPWSEKLP
;
A
#
# COMPACT_ATOMS: atom_id res chain seq x y z
N MET A 1 -15.52 -10.96 21.12
CA MET A 1 -16.17 -9.68 20.84
C MET A 1 -15.51 -9.16 19.57
N GLU A 2 -16.27 -9.17 18.51
CA GLU A 2 -15.81 -8.74 17.18
C GLU A 2 -15.51 -7.25 17.20
N ASP A 3 -14.40 -6.91 16.59
CA ASP A 3 -13.99 -5.51 16.41
C ASP A 3 -14.91 -4.85 15.36
N THR A 4 -15.98 -4.22 15.84
CA THR A 4 -16.97 -3.48 15.04
C THR A 4 -16.52 -2.07 14.67
N SER A 5 -15.24 -1.72 14.86
CA SER A 5 -14.74 -0.36 14.75
C SER A 5 -14.59 0.18 13.32
N GLN A 6 -15.06 -0.52 12.29
CA GLN A 6 -14.93 -0.09 10.88
C GLN A 6 -16.24 -0.19 10.07
N ILE A 7 -17.39 -0.34 10.71
CA ILE A 7 -18.66 -0.21 10.01
C ILE A 7 -19.15 1.21 10.27
N CYS A 8 -19.11 2.07 9.24
CA CYS A 8 -19.79 3.36 9.30
C CYS A 8 -21.30 3.06 9.28
N PHE A 9 -21.99 3.36 10.37
CA PHE A 9 -23.44 3.35 10.45
C PHE A 9 -23.93 4.69 11.00
N GLN A 10 -25.04 5.15 10.49
CA GLN A 10 -25.73 6.31 10.99
C GLN A 10 -27.14 5.89 11.41
N GLU A 11 -27.57 6.33 12.58
CA GLU A 11 -28.93 6.15 13.02
C GLU A 11 -29.80 7.28 12.46
N VAL A 12 -30.77 6.91 11.63
CA VAL A 12 -31.75 7.85 11.06
C VAL A 12 -33.12 7.32 11.47
N ASP A 13 -33.86 8.09 12.24
CA ASP A 13 -35.21 7.78 12.73
C ASP A 13 -35.34 6.41 13.42
N GLY A 14 -34.34 6.02 14.21
CA GLY A 14 -34.32 4.74 14.93
C GLY A 14 -33.97 3.51 14.07
N THR A 15 -33.60 3.72 12.82
CA THR A 15 -33.16 2.66 11.91
C THR A 15 -31.66 2.76 11.69
N ILE A 16 -30.94 1.63 11.87
CA ILE A 16 -29.50 1.55 11.56
C ILE A 16 -29.36 1.40 10.05
N VAL A 17 -28.74 2.38 9.40
CA VAL A 17 -28.45 2.36 7.97
C VAL A 17 -26.97 2.06 7.79
N PHE A 18 -26.67 1.04 7.00
CA PHE A 18 -25.30 0.69 6.61
C PHE A 18 -24.97 1.39 5.30
N PHE A 19 -23.95 2.27 5.33
CA PHE A 19 -23.44 2.93 4.13
C PHE A 19 -22.30 2.09 3.55
N ASN A 20 -22.26 1.99 2.23
CA ASN A 20 -21.07 1.50 1.54
C ASN A 20 -19.99 2.59 1.49
N GLU A 21 -18.78 2.23 1.07
CA GLU A 21 -17.64 3.16 1.03
C GLU A 21 -17.89 4.38 0.12
N ALA A 22 -18.63 4.19 -0.97
CA ALA A 22 -18.98 5.27 -1.90
C ALA A 22 -19.97 6.26 -1.29
N GLU A 23 -20.94 5.75 -0.52
CA GLU A 23 -21.90 6.61 0.20
C GLU A 23 -21.24 7.41 1.32
N ALA A 24 -20.22 6.85 1.99
CA ALA A 24 -19.49 7.54 3.05
C ALA A 24 -18.62 8.71 2.56
N VAL A 25 -18.29 8.77 1.27
CA VAL A 25 -17.52 9.85 0.63
C VAL A 25 -18.37 10.71 -0.30
N TYR A 26 -19.70 10.52 -0.29
CA TYR A 26 -20.62 11.32 -1.08
C TYR A 26 -20.64 12.77 -0.58
N ASP A 27 -20.26 13.70 -1.46
CA ASP A 27 -20.33 15.14 -1.21
C ASP A 27 -21.16 15.81 -2.31
N LEU A 28 -22.31 16.35 -1.89
CA LEU A 28 -23.21 17.12 -2.77
C LEU A 28 -22.55 18.39 -3.37
N ASN A 29 -21.47 18.87 -2.75
CA ASN A 29 -20.75 20.06 -3.18
C ASN A 29 -19.54 19.73 -4.05
N GLU A 30 -19.22 18.44 -4.24
CA GLU A 30 -18.16 18.04 -5.15
C GLU A 30 -18.61 18.31 -6.58
N ARG A 31 -18.02 19.33 -7.18
CA ARG A 31 -18.36 19.74 -8.54
C ARG A 31 -17.84 18.71 -9.53
N GLU A 32 -18.74 18.14 -10.30
CA GLU A 32 -18.36 17.43 -11.51
C GLU A 32 -17.49 18.33 -12.40
N PRO A 33 -16.58 17.76 -13.21
CA PRO A 33 -15.81 18.54 -14.17
C PRO A 33 -16.78 19.27 -15.11
N ASP A 34 -16.88 20.62 -14.96
CA ASP A 34 -17.82 21.42 -15.71
C ASP A 34 -17.71 21.27 -17.22
N GLU A 35 -18.81 21.13 -17.92
CA GLU A 35 -18.89 21.42 -19.33
C GLU A 35 -18.58 22.90 -19.55
N LEU A 36 -17.72 23.22 -20.52
CA LEU A 36 -17.32 24.59 -20.82
C LEU A 36 -18.48 25.36 -21.43
N GLU A 37 -19.15 26.15 -20.64
CA GLU A 37 -19.98 27.25 -21.18
C GLU A 37 -19.08 28.33 -21.79
N LEU A 38 -19.39 28.72 -23.01
CA LEU A 38 -18.79 29.85 -23.73
C LEU A 38 -19.01 31.15 -22.96
N LYS A 39 -18.03 31.62 -22.22
CA LYS A 39 -17.99 32.98 -21.66
C LYS A 39 -16.81 33.75 -22.23
N SER A 40 -17.07 34.93 -22.71
CA SER A 40 -16.15 35.93 -23.26
C SER A 40 -14.89 36.16 -22.41
N PRO A 41 -13.77 36.60 -22.97
CA PRO A 41 -12.46 36.60 -22.30
C PRO A 41 -12.40 37.66 -21.19
N LYS A 42 -12.37 37.23 -19.95
CA LYS A 42 -11.99 38.05 -18.78
C LYS A 42 -10.96 37.34 -17.94
N GLN A 43 -9.77 37.95 -17.89
CA GLN A 43 -8.62 37.73 -16.98
C GLN A 43 -8.02 36.33 -16.87
N PRO A 44 -6.66 36.20 -16.75
CA PRO A 44 -5.99 34.92 -16.62
C PRO A 44 -6.35 34.25 -15.30
N LYS A 45 -7.23 33.27 -15.35
CA LYS A 45 -7.51 32.40 -14.22
C LYS A 45 -6.27 31.51 -13.98
N ARG A 46 -5.88 31.32 -12.71
CA ARG A 46 -4.91 30.32 -12.29
C ARG A 46 -5.29 28.98 -12.94
N LYS A 47 -4.30 28.21 -13.48
CA LYS A 47 -4.51 26.87 -14.01
C LYS A 47 -5.34 26.06 -13.00
N GLY A 48 -6.55 25.69 -13.38
CA GLY A 48 -7.47 25.00 -12.50
C GLY A 48 -7.08 23.51 -12.33
N LYS A 49 -7.54 22.88 -11.27
CA LYS A 49 -7.41 21.45 -10.98
C LYS A 49 -7.72 20.57 -12.20
N LYS A 50 -8.66 20.96 -13.04
CA LYS A 50 -9.08 20.29 -14.28
C LYS A 50 -7.95 20.09 -15.31
N GLU A 51 -7.06 21.05 -15.50
CA GLU A 51 -5.94 20.90 -16.44
C GLU A 51 -4.85 19.95 -15.91
N SER A 52 -4.63 19.96 -14.58
CA SER A 52 -3.71 19.00 -13.95
C SER A 52 -4.24 17.57 -14.00
N ASP A 53 -5.56 17.39 -13.84
CA ASP A 53 -6.21 16.08 -13.86
C ASP A 53 -6.20 15.45 -15.26
N LEU A 54 -6.14 16.25 -16.33
CA LEU A 54 -6.08 15.79 -17.72
C LEU A 54 -4.66 15.58 -18.24
N SER A 55 -3.64 16.15 -17.59
CA SER A 55 -2.27 16.19 -18.11
C SER A 55 -1.61 14.82 -18.27
N GLY A 56 -2.10 13.80 -17.54
CA GLY A 56 -1.58 12.42 -17.60
C GLY A 56 -2.32 11.51 -18.60
N LEU A 57 -3.31 12.04 -19.35
CA LEU A 57 -4.10 11.24 -20.27
C LEU A 57 -3.73 11.53 -21.72
N THR A 58 -3.78 10.47 -22.55
CA THR A 58 -3.64 10.62 -24.01
C THR A 58 -4.81 11.40 -24.58
N VAL A 59 -4.53 12.44 -25.35
CA VAL A 59 -5.54 13.26 -25.99
C VAL A 59 -5.79 12.75 -27.42
N ARG A 60 -7.03 12.34 -27.69
CA ARG A 60 -7.50 12.03 -29.04
C ARG A 60 -8.26 13.25 -29.58
N ARG A 61 -7.71 13.93 -30.59
CA ARG A 61 -8.37 15.05 -31.26
C ARG A 61 -9.44 14.51 -32.20
N ILE A 62 -10.63 15.12 -32.16
CA ILE A 62 -11.72 14.88 -33.10
C ILE A 62 -12.14 16.25 -33.58
N ASP A 63 -12.05 16.46 -34.89
CA ASP A 63 -12.36 17.75 -35.51
C ASP A 63 -13.80 17.75 -36.05
N HIS A 64 -14.49 18.83 -35.80
CA HIS A 64 -15.83 19.09 -36.28
C HIS A 64 -15.82 20.47 -36.97
N TYR A 65 -15.76 20.47 -38.29
CA TYR A 65 -15.78 21.67 -39.09
C TYR A 65 -16.95 21.59 -40.05
N LEU A 66 -17.52 22.76 -40.38
CA LEU A 66 -18.50 22.87 -41.45
C LEU A 66 -17.81 22.74 -42.81
N SER A 67 -18.49 22.14 -43.78
CA SER A 67 -18.00 22.07 -45.16
C SER A 67 -18.04 23.46 -45.82
N GLU A 68 -17.31 23.63 -46.92
CA GLU A 68 -17.34 24.88 -47.68
C GLU A 68 -18.76 25.23 -48.15
N GLU A 69 -19.53 24.25 -48.56
CA GLU A 69 -20.90 24.38 -49.01
C GLU A 69 -21.85 24.90 -47.91
N GLU A 70 -21.67 24.38 -46.68
CA GLU A 70 -22.44 24.85 -45.50
C GLU A 70 -22.04 26.30 -45.12
N LEU A 71 -20.75 26.62 -45.20
CA LEU A 71 -20.24 27.96 -44.90
C LEU A 71 -20.70 28.99 -45.94
N GLU A 72 -20.69 28.63 -47.24
CA GLU A 72 -21.19 29.49 -48.30
C GLU A 72 -22.71 29.68 -48.24
N ALA A 73 -23.45 28.65 -47.86
CA ALA A 73 -24.90 28.74 -47.65
C ALA A 73 -25.27 29.70 -46.52
N GLU A 74 -24.48 29.73 -45.43
CA GLU A 74 -24.76 30.59 -44.25
C GLU A 74 -24.25 32.03 -44.43
N PHE A 75 -23.04 32.21 -45.00
CA PHE A 75 -22.32 33.49 -45.03
C PHE A 75 -22.12 34.06 -46.43
N GLY A 76 -22.49 33.35 -47.49
CA GLY A 76 -22.19 33.66 -48.88
C GLY A 76 -20.75 33.34 -49.30
N VAL A 77 -20.52 33.43 -50.61
CA VAL A 77 -19.22 33.09 -51.23
C VAL A 77 -18.10 33.95 -50.62
N ARG A 78 -17.14 33.37 -49.93
CA ARG A 78 -16.03 34.05 -49.23
C ARG A 78 -16.47 35.04 -48.12
N GLY A 79 -17.69 34.91 -47.59
CA GLY A 79 -18.23 35.80 -46.57
C GLY A 79 -17.83 35.48 -45.13
N TRP A 80 -16.97 34.47 -44.91
CA TRP A 80 -16.60 33.99 -43.60
C TRP A 80 -15.09 34.02 -43.33
N LYS A 81 -14.73 33.97 -42.05
CA LYS A 81 -13.35 33.69 -41.55
C LYS A 81 -13.42 32.75 -40.35
N GLN A 82 -12.50 31.81 -40.31
CA GLN A 82 -12.37 30.93 -39.16
C GLN A 82 -11.81 31.68 -37.93
N LEU A 83 -12.48 31.52 -36.81
CA LEU A 83 -12.00 31.95 -35.49
C LEU A 83 -11.26 30.79 -34.80
N PRO A 84 -10.53 31.06 -33.70
CA PRO A 84 -9.93 29.98 -32.91
C PRO A 84 -10.97 28.95 -32.44
N ASP A 85 -10.65 27.67 -32.54
CA ASP A 85 -11.53 26.56 -32.20
C ASP A 85 -12.03 26.67 -30.76
N ALA A 86 -13.33 26.42 -30.55
CA ALA A 86 -13.88 26.13 -29.24
C ALA A 86 -13.58 24.70 -28.87
N ILE A 87 -12.87 24.46 -27.74
CA ILE A 87 -12.44 23.13 -27.33
C ILE A 87 -13.36 22.61 -26.22
N SER A 88 -14.12 21.55 -26.54
CA SER A 88 -14.84 20.73 -25.56
C SER A 88 -14.05 19.47 -25.26
N ARG A 89 -14.00 19.03 -24.00
CA ARG A 89 -13.29 17.82 -23.58
C ARG A 89 -14.22 16.90 -22.79
N LYS A 90 -14.17 15.61 -23.09
CA LYS A 90 -14.87 14.55 -22.35
C LYS A 90 -13.99 13.32 -22.20
N TYR A 91 -14.17 12.59 -21.10
CA TYR A 91 -13.49 11.33 -20.92
C TYR A 91 -14.06 10.26 -21.86
N HIS A 92 -13.15 9.50 -22.46
CA HIS A 92 -13.50 8.34 -23.27
C HIS A 92 -12.85 7.09 -22.66
N PHE A 93 -13.65 6.15 -22.19
CA PHE A 93 -13.17 4.89 -21.62
C PHE A 93 -13.08 3.85 -22.72
N VAL A 94 -11.90 3.18 -22.79
CA VAL A 94 -11.67 2.04 -23.67
C VAL A 94 -11.65 0.79 -22.79
N PRO A 95 -12.60 -0.16 -22.98
CA PRO A 95 -12.63 -1.42 -22.25
C PRO A 95 -11.35 -2.23 -22.48
N ALA A 96 -11.00 -3.05 -21.48
CA ALA A 96 -9.89 -4.00 -21.64
C ALA A 96 -10.16 -4.96 -22.79
N LYS A 97 -9.09 -5.34 -23.50
CA LYS A 97 -9.12 -6.30 -24.60
C LYS A 97 -8.16 -7.44 -24.30
N VAL A 98 -8.57 -8.67 -24.58
CA VAL A 98 -7.74 -9.86 -24.49
C VAL A 98 -7.52 -10.39 -25.91
N GLU A 99 -6.28 -10.71 -26.26
CA GLU A 99 -5.88 -11.22 -27.55
C GLU A 99 -5.08 -12.51 -27.36
N VAL A 100 -5.02 -13.34 -28.38
CA VAL A 100 -4.16 -14.53 -28.45
C VAL A 100 -2.95 -14.20 -29.30
N GLU A 101 -1.75 -14.37 -28.73
CA GLU A 101 -0.51 -14.32 -29.48
C GLU A 101 -0.20 -15.73 -30.01
N GLU A 102 -0.23 -15.93 -31.32
CA GLU A 102 0.07 -17.18 -31.98
C GLU A 102 1.46 -17.16 -32.60
N HIS A 103 2.42 -17.82 -31.97
CA HIS A 103 3.81 -17.86 -32.42
C HIS A 103 4.02 -19.01 -33.45
N HIS A 104 4.26 -18.67 -34.70
CA HIS A 104 4.63 -19.62 -35.74
C HIS A 104 6.15 -19.80 -35.76
N ILE A 105 6.61 -20.98 -35.31
CA ILE A 105 8.04 -21.29 -35.15
C ILE A 105 8.50 -22.19 -36.29
N GLY A 106 9.38 -21.68 -37.15
CA GLY A 106 9.97 -22.47 -38.25
C GLY A 106 10.76 -23.67 -37.73
N VAL A 107 10.46 -24.85 -38.27
CA VAL A 107 11.23 -26.07 -38.00
C VAL A 107 11.87 -26.51 -39.32
N TYR A 108 13.15 -26.70 -39.34
CA TYR A 108 13.95 -27.04 -40.49
C TYR A 108 14.64 -28.37 -40.25
N ALA A 109 14.61 -29.25 -41.23
CA ALA A 109 15.29 -30.54 -41.21
C ALA A 109 16.35 -30.60 -42.32
N SER A 110 17.47 -31.23 -42.03
CA SER A 110 18.49 -31.56 -43.04
C SER A 110 17.92 -32.53 -44.05
N LYS A 111 18.36 -32.44 -45.31
CA LYS A 111 18.03 -33.40 -46.38
C LYS A 111 18.97 -34.60 -46.40
N THR A 112 20.07 -34.53 -45.68
CA THR A 112 21.17 -35.51 -45.78
C THR A 112 21.37 -36.32 -44.47
N ASP A 113 20.85 -35.86 -43.36
CA ASP A 113 20.92 -36.52 -42.07
C ASP A 113 19.67 -36.23 -41.21
N GLU A 114 19.60 -36.77 -40.01
CA GLU A 114 18.47 -36.57 -39.10
C GLU A 114 18.52 -35.26 -38.31
N HIS A 115 19.37 -34.31 -38.69
CA HIS A 115 19.53 -33.05 -37.96
C HIS A 115 18.31 -32.13 -38.21
N MET A 116 17.70 -31.64 -37.12
CA MET A 116 16.61 -30.67 -37.13
C MET A 116 16.94 -29.45 -36.30
N VAL A 117 16.58 -28.28 -36.77
CA VAL A 117 16.73 -27.00 -36.08
C VAL A 117 15.38 -26.30 -35.98
N LYS A 118 15.07 -25.75 -34.85
CA LYS A 118 13.92 -24.85 -34.65
C LYS A 118 14.43 -23.41 -34.60
N ALA A 119 13.64 -22.50 -35.20
CA ALA A 119 13.91 -21.06 -35.00
C ALA A 119 13.81 -20.69 -33.52
N ASP A 120 14.59 -19.71 -33.15
CA ASP A 120 14.53 -19.16 -31.77
C ASP A 120 13.16 -18.52 -31.54
N HIS A 121 12.65 -18.67 -30.32
CA HIS A 121 11.33 -18.14 -29.92
C HIS A 121 11.32 -17.84 -28.42
N PRO A 122 10.48 -16.91 -27.97
CA PRO A 122 10.32 -16.63 -26.55
C PRO A 122 9.91 -17.87 -25.76
N LYS A 123 10.57 -18.12 -24.64
CA LYS A 123 10.18 -19.19 -23.72
C LYS A 123 8.85 -18.83 -23.07
N THR A 124 8.01 -19.86 -22.83
CA THR A 124 6.78 -19.69 -22.06
C THR A 124 7.10 -19.24 -20.64
N LEU A 125 6.37 -18.26 -20.12
CA LEU A 125 6.57 -17.73 -18.77
C LEU A 125 6.51 -18.85 -17.70
N LEU A 126 5.49 -19.70 -17.77
CA LEU A 126 5.36 -20.89 -16.93
C LEU A 126 5.25 -22.13 -17.80
N HIS A 127 6.05 -23.13 -17.54
CA HIS A 127 6.01 -24.39 -18.29
C HIS A 127 4.59 -25.01 -18.28
N GLY A 128 4.08 -25.34 -19.46
CA GLY A 128 2.76 -25.94 -19.64
C GLY A 128 1.58 -24.99 -19.39
N SER A 129 1.79 -23.68 -19.49
CA SER A 129 0.77 -22.67 -19.24
C SER A 129 0.67 -21.68 -20.41
N LEU A 130 -0.51 -21.10 -20.56
CA LEU A 130 -0.79 -20.05 -21.54
C LEU A 130 -0.68 -18.64 -20.93
N VAL A 131 -0.26 -18.52 -19.67
CA VAL A 131 -0.13 -17.22 -19.02
C VAL A 131 1.05 -16.43 -19.62
N SER A 132 0.74 -15.25 -20.13
CA SER A 132 1.75 -14.26 -20.54
C SER A 132 2.13 -13.34 -19.37
N PRO A 133 3.23 -12.60 -19.45
CA PRO A 133 3.57 -11.59 -18.45
C PRO A 133 2.44 -10.58 -18.20
N SER A 134 1.79 -10.10 -19.26
CA SER A 134 0.68 -9.14 -19.18
C SER A 134 -0.57 -9.74 -18.51
N LEU A 135 -0.94 -10.99 -18.83
CA LEU A 135 -2.05 -11.67 -18.17
C LEU A 135 -1.75 -11.96 -16.69
N GLY A 136 -0.52 -12.40 -16.38
CA GLY A 136 -0.06 -12.58 -15.00
C GLY A 136 -0.16 -11.29 -14.20
N ALA A 137 0.33 -10.18 -14.78
CA ALA A 137 0.24 -8.85 -14.18
C ALA A 137 -1.22 -8.39 -14.00
N ALA A 138 -2.11 -8.66 -14.95
CA ALA A 138 -3.53 -8.32 -14.86
C ALA A 138 -4.22 -9.06 -13.70
N ILE A 139 -3.95 -10.36 -13.53
CA ILE A 139 -4.49 -11.16 -12.43
C ILE A 139 -3.95 -10.67 -11.07
N ILE A 140 -2.64 -10.42 -10.99
CA ILE A 140 -2.00 -9.90 -9.78
C ILE A 140 -2.56 -8.52 -9.44
N ASN A 141 -2.64 -7.61 -10.40
CA ASN A 141 -3.21 -6.27 -10.20
C ASN A 141 -4.68 -6.35 -9.76
N GLY A 142 -5.50 -7.16 -10.43
CA GLY A 142 -6.90 -7.34 -10.05
C GLY A 142 -7.06 -7.82 -8.61
N LYS A 143 -6.33 -8.86 -8.22
CA LYS A 143 -6.48 -9.45 -6.87
C LYS A 143 -5.77 -8.67 -5.77
N TYR A 144 -4.53 -8.26 -5.96
CA TYR A 144 -3.69 -7.73 -4.87
C TYR A 144 -3.65 -6.21 -4.81
N VAL A 145 -3.95 -5.53 -5.92
CA VAL A 145 -4.03 -4.06 -5.95
C VAL A 145 -5.47 -3.58 -5.81
N ASN A 146 -6.39 -4.16 -6.63
CA ASN A 146 -7.79 -3.77 -6.65
C ASN A 146 -8.67 -4.59 -5.69
N ALA A 147 -8.07 -5.54 -4.95
CA ALA A 147 -8.73 -6.38 -3.97
C ALA A 147 -9.91 -7.21 -4.52
N VAL A 148 -9.92 -7.54 -5.82
CA VAL A 148 -10.98 -8.31 -6.47
C VAL A 148 -10.75 -9.81 -6.25
N PRO A 149 -11.73 -10.57 -5.69
CA PRO A 149 -11.62 -12.02 -5.56
C PRO A 149 -11.47 -12.71 -6.92
N LEU A 150 -10.68 -13.78 -7.00
CA LEU A 150 -10.47 -14.53 -8.26
C LEU A 150 -11.77 -15.00 -8.92
N TYR A 151 -12.80 -15.32 -8.15
CA TYR A 151 -14.12 -15.66 -8.67
C TYR A 151 -14.74 -14.53 -9.50
N ARG A 152 -14.60 -13.27 -9.05
CA ARG A 152 -15.10 -12.10 -9.80
C ARG A 152 -14.24 -11.83 -11.03
N LEU A 153 -12.91 -12.02 -10.93
CA LEU A 153 -12.01 -11.91 -12.08
C LEU A 153 -12.32 -12.98 -13.13
N GLU A 154 -12.62 -14.22 -12.73
CA GLU A 154 -13.06 -15.29 -13.64
C GLU A 154 -14.29 -14.85 -14.46
N GLN A 155 -15.31 -14.28 -13.80
CA GLN A 155 -16.49 -13.76 -14.48
C GLN A 155 -16.21 -12.53 -15.36
N GLU A 156 -15.28 -11.68 -14.96
CA GLU A 156 -14.85 -10.52 -15.75
C GLU A 156 -14.14 -10.96 -17.03
N PHE A 157 -13.17 -11.87 -16.93
CA PHE A 157 -12.46 -12.41 -18.09
C PHE A 157 -13.39 -13.18 -19.05
N GLN A 158 -14.39 -13.90 -18.54
CA GLN A 158 -15.41 -14.52 -19.38
C GLN A 158 -16.16 -13.50 -20.25
N ARG A 159 -16.46 -12.31 -19.71
CA ARG A 159 -17.09 -11.23 -20.48
C ARG A 159 -16.19 -10.66 -21.58
N TYR A 160 -14.87 -10.79 -21.43
CA TYR A 160 -13.88 -10.45 -22.46
C TYR A 160 -13.59 -11.62 -23.42
N GLY A 161 -14.30 -12.76 -23.28
CA GLY A 161 -14.13 -13.94 -24.11
C GLY A 161 -13.04 -14.92 -23.65
N LEU A 162 -12.32 -14.62 -22.56
CA LEU A 162 -11.25 -15.46 -22.04
C LEU A 162 -11.79 -16.49 -21.03
N GLN A 163 -11.66 -17.77 -21.34
CA GLN A 163 -12.10 -18.89 -20.49
C GLN A 163 -10.94 -19.40 -19.62
N ILE A 164 -10.79 -18.83 -18.43
CA ILE A 164 -9.84 -19.28 -17.41
C ILE A 164 -10.56 -19.44 -16.08
N THR A 165 -10.19 -20.46 -15.32
CA THR A 165 -10.80 -20.71 -14.02
C THR A 165 -10.05 -19.97 -12.90
N ARG A 166 -10.76 -19.65 -11.82
CA ARG A 166 -10.14 -19.12 -10.61
C ARG A 166 -9.00 -20.00 -10.08
N GLN A 167 -9.07 -21.32 -10.31
CA GLN A 167 -8.04 -22.26 -9.88
C GLN A 167 -6.78 -22.12 -10.74
N ASN A 168 -6.91 -21.95 -12.06
CA ASN A 168 -5.76 -21.64 -12.93
C ASN A 168 -5.09 -20.34 -12.48
N MET A 169 -5.88 -19.27 -12.25
CA MET A 169 -5.37 -17.98 -11.80
C MET A 169 -4.65 -18.08 -10.43
N ALA A 170 -5.21 -18.86 -9.48
CA ALA A 170 -4.57 -19.10 -8.19
C ALA A 170 -3.22 -19.82 -8.35
N ASN A 171 -3.17 -20.89 -9.15
CA ASN A 171 -1.97 -21.65 -9.44
C ASN A 171 -0.90 -20.77 -10.13
N TRP A 172 -1.31 -19.93 -11.08
CA TRP A 172 -0.38 -19.00 -11.73
C TRP A 172 0.19 -17.98 -10.74
N CYS A 173 -0.65 -17.38 -9.90
CA CYS A 173 -0.14 -16.46 -8.85
C CYS A 173 0.87 -17.13 -7.93
N ILE A 174 0.61 -18.37 -7.50
CA ILE A 174 1.53 -19.13 -6.63
C ILE A 174 2.86 -19.38 -7.37
N ARG A 175 2.79 -19.93 -8.59
CA ARG A 175 3.99 -20.24 -9.37
C ARG A 175 4.80 -18.99 -9.73
N LEU A 176 4.14 -17.91 -10.16
CA LEU A 176 4.82 -16.64 -10.46
C LEU A 176 5.53 -16.06 -9.24
N ALA A 177 4.92 -16.19 -8.04
CA ALA A 177 5.55 -15.76 -6.82
C ALA A 177 6.75 -16.63 -6.45
N GLU A 178 6.60 -17.97 -6.51
CA GLU A 178 7.65 -18.92 -6.11
C GLU A 178 8.79 -19.02 -7.13
N GLU A 179 8.49 -19.02 -8.45
CA GLU A 179 9.50 -19.20 -9.49
C GLU A 179 10.26 -17.89 -9.79
N TYR A 180 9.64 -16.72 -9.65
CA TYR A 180 10.24 -15.45 -10.08
C TYR A 180 10.28 -14.37 -8.98
N LEU A 181 9.12 -13.98 -8.42
CA LEU A 181 9.04 -12.78 -7.56
C LEU A 181 9.74 -12.97 -6.22
N SER A 182 9.90 -14.24 -5.76
CA SER A 182 10.65 -14.56 -4.53
C SER A 182 12.09 -14.08 -4.59
N ILE A 183 12.72 -14.11 -5.76
CA ILE A 183 14.12 -13.69 -5.95
C ILE A 183 14.27 -12.21 -5.63
N LEU A 184 13.36 -11.39 -6.14
CA LEU A 184 13.35 -9.94 -5.84
C LEU A 184 12.92 -9.67 -4.40
N TYR A 185 12.00 -10.46 -3.85
CA TYR A 185 11.61 -10.36 -2.43
C TYR A 185 12.81 -10.58 -1.50
N ASP A 186 13.58 -11.63 -1.72
CA ASP A 186 14.77 -11.94 -0.92
C ASP A 186 15.85 -10.86 -1.07
N TYR A 187 15.97 -10.27 -2.25
CA TYR A 187 16.87 -9.14 -2.49
C TYR A 187 16.40 -7.89 -1.73
N LEU A 188 15.12 -7.53 -1.82
CA LEU A 188 14.54 -6.41 -1.09
C LEU A 188 14.62 -6.60 0.44
N HIS A 189 14.58 -7.86 0.93
CA HIS A 189 14.79 -8.13 2.35
C HIS A 189 16.21 -7.76 2.79
N LYS A 190 17.23 -8.08 1.99
CA LYS A 190 18.60 -7.66 2.25
C LYS A 190 18.77 -6.14 2.16
N GLU A 191 18.14 -5.51 1.16
CA GLU A 191 18.13 -4.05 1.01
C GLU A 191 17.46 -3.35 2.20
N LEU A 192 16.43 -3.96 2.81
CA LEU A 192 15.76 -3.39 3.98
C LEU A 192 16.73 -3.24 5.17
N TYR A 193 17.75 -4.08 5.28
CA TYR A 193 18.71 -4.03 6.39
C TYR A 193 19.70 -2.86 6.29
N PHE A 194 19.80 -2.20 5.15
CA PHE A 194 20.58 -0.97 5.02
C PHE A 194 19.87 0.28 5.58
N TYR A 195 18.60 0.15 5.97
CA TYR A 195 17.87 1.25 6.61
C TYR A 195 18.08 1.22 8.11
N HIS A 196 18.60 2.33 8.66
CA HIS A 196 18.79 2.51 10.09
C HIS A 196 17.48 2.43 10.87
N VAL A 197 16.35 2.83 10.27
CA VAL A 197 15.02 2.77 10.90
C VAL A 197 14.06 1.97 10.01
N ILE A 198 13.45 0.96 10.61
CA ILE A 198 12.34 0.22 10.00
C ILE A 198 11.11 0.29 10.89
N GLN A 199 9.97 -0.10 10.35
CA GLN A 199 8.70 -0.17 11.05
C GLN A 199 8.09 -1.55 10.86
N ALA A 200 7.50 -2.12 11.90
CA ALA A 200 6.87 -3.44 11.84
C ALA A 200 5.49 -3.45 12.50
N ASP A 201 4.60 -4.30 11.97
CA ASP A 201 3.26 -4.53 12.50
C ASP A 201 2.75 -5.90 12.00
N GLU A 202 1.65 -6.43 12.52
CA GLU A 202 1.08 -7.69 12.08
C GLU A 202 -0.45 -7.71 12.19
N THR A 203 -1.09 -8.55 11.36
CA THR A 203 -2.54 -8.73 11.35
C THR A 203 -2.90 -10.21 11.26
N PRO A 204 -3.99 -10.66 11.93
CA PRO A 204 -4.44 -12.04 11.81
C PRO A 204 -5.00 -12.33 10.41
N VAL A 205 -4.77 -13.55 9.93
CA VAL A 205 -5.33 -14.11 8.70
C VAL A 205 -5.81 -15.53 8.95
N LEU A 206 -6.84 -15.97 8.24
CA LEU A 206 -7.32 -17.36 8.28
C LEU A 206 -6.76 -18.12 7.08
N VAL A 207 -6.16 -19.29 7.34
CA VAL A 207 -5.69 -20.22 6.33
C VAL A 207 -6.34 -21.57 6.58
N ASN A 208 -7.07 -22.10 5.58
CA ASN A 208 -7.90 -23.30 5.78
C ASN A 208 -7.06 -24.56 6.00
N HIS A 209 -6.10 -24.80 5.11
CA HIS A 209 -5.28 -26.00 5.11
C HIS A 209 -3.85 -25.68 5.60
N ASP A 210 -3.73 -25.25 6.86
CA ASP A 210 -2.44 -24.98 7.49
C ASP A 210 -1.97 -26.07 8.46
N GLY A 211 -2.66 -27.20 8.46
CA GLY A 211 -2.35 -28.35 9.34
C GLY A 211 -2.83 -28.23 10.77
N ARG A 212 -3.51 -27.14 11.15
CA ARG A 212 -4.07 -26.88 12.47
C ARG A 212 -5.60 -27.00 12.50
N LYS A 213 -6.20 -26.86 13.68
CA LYS A 213 -7.64 -26.85 13.84
C LYS A 213 -8.27 -25.71 13.03
N SER A 214 -9.38 -26.00 12.34
CA SER A 214 -10.16 -25.00 11.60
C SER A 214 -10.47 -23.77 12.46
N GLY A 215 -10.29 -22.58 11.86
CA GLY A 215 -10.46 -21.29 12.54
C GLY A 215 -9.22 -20.83 13.36
N SER A 216 -8.14 -21.59 13.35
CA SER A 216 -6.86 -21.16 13.93
C SER A 216 -6.37 -19.91 13.21
N LYS A 217 -5.99 -18.86 13.97
CA LYS A 217 -5.43 -17.62 13.40
C LYS A 217 -3.99 -17.83 13.01
N SER A 218 -3.66 -17.54 11.77
CA SER A 218 -2.33 -17.28 11.26
C SER A 218 -2.09 -15.77 11.21
N TRP A 219 -0.90 -15.33 10.83
CA TRP A 219 -0.50 -13.94 10.90
C TRP A 219 0.20 -13.51 9.62
N MET A 220 -0.11 -12.30 9.19
CA MET A 220 0.61 -11.59 8.15
C MET A 220 1.38 -10.47 8.84
N TRP A 221 2.69 -10.58 8.85
CA TRP A 221 3.62 -9.56 9.35
C TRP A 221 3.94 -8.59 8.23
N VAL A 222 4.20 -7.34 8.58
CA VAL A 222 4.72 -6.34 7.66
C VAL A 222 5.97 -5.70 8.26
N TYR A 223 6.99 -5.55 7.43
CA TYR A 223 8.22 -4.83 7.73
C TYR A 223 8.45 -3.82 6.62
N ARG A 224 8.81 -2.63 6.99
CA ARG A 224 9.02 -1.58 5.99
C ARG A 224 10.12 -0.63 6.39
N SER A 225 10.76 0.03 5.40
CA SER A 225 11.64 1.16 5.66
C SER A 225 10.89 2.29 6.38
N GLY A 226 11.57 3.01 7.24
CA GLY A 226 11.00 4.14 7.98
C GLY A 226 10.34 5.16 7.03
N HIS A 227 9.16 5.64 7.38
CA HIS A 227 8.38 6.50 6.47
C HIS A 227 8.97 7.90 6.28
N LEU A 228 9.93 8.28 7.11
CA LEU A 228 10.65 9.55 6.96
C LEU A 228 11.69 9.51 5.82
N TYR A 229 12.09 8.33 5.37
CA TYR A 229 12.83 8.18 4.12
C TYR A 229 11.87 8.44 2.94
N GLN A 230 12.10 9.52 2.20
CA GLN A 230 11.20 9.95 1.12
C GLN A 230 11.35 9.17 -0.17
N LYS A 231 12.47 8.44 -0.33
CA LYS A 231 12.83 7.69 -1.54
C LYS A 231 13.18 6.25 -1.19
N ARG A 232 13.11 5.37 -2.19
CA ARG A 232 13.51 3.95 -2.09
C ARG A 232 12.79 3.22 -0.97
N GLN A 233 11.46 3.43 -0.86
CA GLN A 233 10.64 2.77 0.16
C GLN A 233 10.55 1.26 -0.10
N ILE A 234 10.68 0.46 0.94
CA ILE A 234 10.50 -0.99 0.91
C ILE A 234 9.34 -1.34 1.84
N VAL A 235 8.46 -2.24 1.40
CA VAL A 235 7.35 -2.79 2.19
C VAL A 235 7.32 -4.30 1.96
N LEU A 236 7.64 -5.08 2.98
CA LEU A 236 7.67 -6.54 2.90
C LEU A 236 6.61 -7.15 3.80
N TYR A 237 5.94 -8.18 3.30
CA TYR A 237 5.01 -9.00 4.05
C TYR A 237 5.59 -10.39 4.25
N GLU A 238 5.33 -10.95 5.41
CA GLU A 238 5.72 -12.31 5.75
C GLU A 238 4.53 -13.07 6.36
N TYR A 239 4.22 -14.24 5.81
CA TYR A 239 3.20 -15.11 6.38
C TYR A 239 3.79 -16.05 7.42
N GLN A 240 3.14 -16.12 8.58
CA GLN A 240 3.50 -17.04 9.65
C GLN A 240 2.27 -17.69 10.28
N GLN A 241 2.37 -18.96 10.66
CA GLN A 241 1.26 -19.70 11.28
C GLN A 241 0.89 -19.20 12.67
N THR A 242 1.82 -18.59 13.39
CA THR A 242 1.62 -18.16 14.78
C THR A 242 2.11 -16.72 14.97
N ARG A 243 1.77 -16.12 16.11
CA ARG A 243 2.29 -14.81 16.55
C ARG A 243 3.48 -14.98 17.51
N ASN A 244 4.31 -15.99 17.28
CA ASN A 244 5.44 -16.32 18.16
C ASN A 244 6.63 -15.39 17.89
N ALA A 245 7.42 -15.10 18.93
CA ALA A 245 8.63 -14.29 18.85
C ALA A 245 9.71 -14.86 17.91
N SER A 246 9.69 -16.17 17.64
CA SER A 246 10.62 -16.81 16.70
C SER A 246 10.54 -16.24 15.29
N HIS A 247 9.36 -15.79 14.85
CA HIS A 247 9.16 -15.27 13.49
C HIS A 247 9.83 -13.92 13.27
N PRO A 248 9.51 -12.85 14.02
CA PRO A 248 10.22 -11.60 13.86
C PRO A 248 11.70 -11.70 14.29
N ARG A 249 12.08 -12.66 15.15
CA ARG A 249 13.49 -12.94 15.45
C ARG A 249 14.26 -13.40 14.23
N GLU A 250 13.71 -14.36 13.47
CA GLU A 250 14.37 -14.88 12.26
C GLU A 250 14.38 -13.81 11.16
N PHE A 251 13.26 -13.07 10.99
CA PHE A 251 13.18 -12.00 9.99
C PHE A 251 14.17 -10.86 10.28
N LEU A 252 14.38 -10.49 11.54
CA LEU A 252 15.25 -9.37 11.95
C LEU A 252 16.68 -9.84 12.32
N LYS A 253 17.01 -11.10 12.10
CA LYS A 253 18.32 -11.63 12.41
C LYS A 253 19.41 -10.98 11.57
N GLY A 254 20.33 -10.29 12.25
CA GLY A 254 21.41 -9.52 11.60
C GLY A 254 21.02 -8.10 11.20
N TYR A 255 19.81 -7.66 11.53
CA TYR A 255 19.44 -6.26 11.40
C TYR A 255 20.05 -5.44 12.54
N ASP A 256 20.76 -4.37 12.18
CA ASP A 256 21.34 -3.38 13.09
C ASP A 256 20.60 -2.04 12.90
N GLY A 257 19.84 -1.63 13.92
CA GLY A 257 19.08 -0.39 13.83
C GLY A 257 17.86 -0.33 14.74
N ILE A 258 16.94 0.57 14.38
CA ILE A 258 15.75 0.88 15.17
C ILE A 258 14.50 0.34 14.47
N CYS A 259 13.71 -0.47 15.20
CA CYS A 259 12.42 -0.96 14.73
C CYS A 259 11.28 -0.29 15.50
N VAL A 260 10.44 0.46 14.79
CA VAL A 260 9.25 1.12 15.37
C VAL A 260 8.08 0.15 15.33
N THR A 261 7.48 -0.12 16.49
CA THR A 261 6.42 -1.12 16.65
C THR A 261 5.28 -0.59 17.54
N ASP A 262 4.21 -1.38 17.64
CA ASP A 262 3.25 -1.22 18.71
C ASP A 262 3.84 -1.67 20.07
N GLY A 263 3.05 -1.64 21.12
CA GLY A 263 3.51 -2.10 22.45
C GLY A 263 3.48 -3.64 22.62
N TYR A 264 3.58 -4.43 21.56
CA TYR A 264 3.53 -5.88 21.65
C TYR A 264 4.79 -6.44 22.30
N GLN A 265 4.60 -7.25 23.36
CA GLN A 265 5.67 -7.74 24.25
C GLN A 265 6.77 -8.52 23.53
N VAL A 266 6.45 -9.12 22.39
CA VAL A 266 7.40 -9.90 21.58
C VAL A 266 8.58 -9.02 21.15
N TYR A 267 8.34 -7.82 20.68
CA TYR A 267 9.41 -6.92 20.26
C TYR A 267 10.33 -6.51 21.41
N HIS A 268 9.76 -6.31 22.62
CA HIS A 268 10.59 -6.03 23.82
C HIS A 268 11.46 -7.23 24.24
N THR A 269 11.02 -8.45 23.91
CA THR A 269 11.83 -9.65 24.10
C THR A 269 12.97 -9.69 23.11
N LEU A 270 12.69 -9.37 21.85
CA LEU A 270 13.72 -9.34 20.79
C LEU A 270 14.81 -8.31 21.06
N GLU A 271 14.47 -7.12 21.56
CA GLU A 271 15.46 -6.10 21.94
C GLU A 271 16.46 -6.59 22.99
N LYS A 272 16.05 -7.54 23.85
CA LYS A 272 16.94 -8.15 24.87
C LYS A 272 17.82 -9.27 24.32
N GLU A 273 17.39 -9.89 23.23
CA GLU A 273 18.03 -11.04 22.61
C GLU A 273 18.96 -10.64 21.46
N LEU A 274 18.65 -9.53 20.78
CA LEU A 274 19.40 -9.01 19.63
C LEU A 274 20.07 -7.70 20.06
N GLU A 275 21.38 -7.75 20.31
CA GLU A 275 22.15 -6.64 20.87
C GLU A 275 22.11 -5.36 20.04
N GLU A 276 22.03 -5.49 18.71
CA GLU A 276 22.04 -4.37 17.75
C GLU A 276 20.62 -3.83 17.45
N LEU A 277 19.57 -4.45 17.98
CA LEU A 277 18.19 -4.04 17.75
C LEU A 277 17.70 -3.11 18.87
N THR A 278 17.28 -1.89 18.51
CA THR A 278 16.55 -0.97 19.39
C THR A 278 15.07 -0.94 19.00
N ILE A 279 14.18 -1.00 19.99
CA ILE A 279 12.73 -0.88 19.76
C ILE A 279 12.25 0.53 20.10
N ALA A 280 11.53 1.14 19.15
CA ALA A 280 10.82 2.41 19.38
C ALA A 280 9.31 2.16 19.46
N GLY A 281 8.65 2.82 20.41
CA GLY A 281 7.23 2.68 20.67
C GLY A 281 6.37 3.68 19.89
N CYS A 282 5.11 3.33 19.69
CA CYS A 282 4.13 4.11 18.93
C CYS A 282 3.26 4.98 19.85
N TRP A 283 3.35 6.31 19.71
CA TRP A 283 2.52 7.25 20.48
C TRP A 283 1.03 7.20 20.12
N VAL A 284 0.64 6.71 18.93
CA VAL A 284 -0.77 6.53 18.57
C VAL A 284 -1.43 5.51 19.50
N HIS A 285 -0.76 4.41 19.82
CA HIS A 285 -1.29 3.41 20.75
C HIS A 285 -1.43 3.95 22.18
N CYS A 286 -0.46 4.75 22.63
CA CYS A 286 -0.58 5.46 23.89
C CYS A 286 -1.79 6.42 23.89
N ARG A 287 -1.91 7.26 22.86
CA ARG A 287 -3.02 8.19 22.67
C ARG A 287 -4.37 7.50 22.64
N ARG A 288 -4.50 6.39 21.90
CA ARG A 288 -5.76 5.63 21.76
C ARG A 288 -6.29 5.17 23.11
N ARG A 289 -5.43 4.71 24.02
CA ARG A 289 -5.84 4.26 25.35
C ARG A 289 -6.41 5.40 26.20
N PHE A 290 -5.81 6.58 26.15
CA PHE A 290 -6.36 7.75 26.82
C PHE A 290 -7.65 8.26 26.19
N ASP A 291 -7.80 8.18 24.88
CA ASP A 291 -9.03 8.51 24.16
C ASP A 291 -10.18 7.56 24.53
N GLU A 292 -9.91 6.26 24.62
CA GLU A 292 -10.88 5.26 25.09
C GLU A 292 -11.32 5.54 26.54
N ALA A 293 -10.37 5.87 27.42
CA ALA A 293 -10.69 6.25 28.80
C ALA A 293 -11.55 7.52 28.87
N LEU A 294 -11.23 8.53 28.06
CA LEU A 294 -11.95 9.80 27.98
C LEU A 294 -13.39 9.61 27.49
N LYS A 295 -13.61 8.72 26.52
CA LYS A 295 -14.95 8.39 25.97
C LYS A 295 -15.90 7.78 27.02
N LEU A 296 -15.40 7.19 28.07
CA LEU A 296 -16.21 6.66 29.17
C LEU A 296 -16.67 7.73 30.16
N ILE A 297 -16.10 8.93 30.10
CA ILE A 297 -16.45 10.05 30.96
C ILE A 297 -17.55 10.86 30.27
N SER A 298 -18.61 11.22 31.01
CA SER A 298 -19.68 12.06 30.46
C SER A 298 -19.14 13.42 30.02
N LYS A 299 -19.67 13.95 28.89
CA LYS A 299 -19.14 15.16 28.22
C LYS A 299 -18.98 16.37 29.14
N SER A 300 -19.87 16.49 30.15
CA SER A 300 -19.83 17.57 31.15
C SER A 300 -18.57 17.55 32.02
N TYR A 301 -18.04 16.37 32.34
CA TYR A 301 -16.90 16.19 33.23
C TYR A 301 -15.57 15.91 32.52
N GLN A 302 -15.60 15.71 31.18
CA GLN A 302 -14.41 15.37 30.42
C GLN A 302 -13.29 16.41 30.61
N LYS A 303 -13.62 17.71 30.53
CA LYS A 303 -12.65 18.81 30.59
C LYS A 303 -11.87 18.91 31.92
N GLU A 304 -12.46 18.40 32.98
CA GLU A 304 -11.87 18.40 34.32
C GLU A 304 -11.07 17.15 34.63
N SER A 305 -11.15 16.15 33.74
CA SER A 305 -10.51 14.84 33.95
C SER A 305 -9.01 14.84 33.63
N ASN A 306 -8.24 14.03 34.37
CA ASN A 306 -6.83 13.79 34.07
C ASN A 306 -6.62 13.20 32.67
N ALA A 307 -7.56 12.38 32.16
CA ALA A 307 -7.52 11.83 30.81
C ALA A 307 -7.53 12.94 29.75
N PHE A 308 -8.33 13.99 29.94
CA PHE A 308 -8.38 15.13 29.03
C PHE A 308 -7.09 15.98 29.07
N LEU A 309 -6.54 16.19 30.28
CA LEU A 309 -5.27 16.92 30.42
C LEU A 309 -4.13 16.19 29.72
N LEU A 310 -4.02 14.88 29.92
CA LEU A 310 -3.02 14.04 29.27
C LEU A 310 -3.21 14.00 27.73
N MET A 311 -4.44 13.91 27.25
CA MET A 311 -4.74 14.01 25.81
C MET A 311 -4.31 15.36 25.23
N LYS A 312 -4.49 16.47 25.95
CA LYS A 312 -3.97 17.78 25.52
C LYS A 312 -2.43 17.83 25.46
N GLN A 313 -1.76 17.20 26.42
CA GLN A 313 -0.30 17.12 26.40
C GLN A 313 0.19 16.28 25.19
N ILE A 314 -0.43 15.13 24.93
CA ILE A 314 -0.12 14.34 23.74
C ILE A 314 -0.39 15.15 22.46
N GLN A 315 -1.52 15.87 22.38
CA GLN A 315 -1.83 16.75 21.23
C GLN A 315 -0.78 17.85 21.05
N ALA A 316 -0.22 18.41 22.14
CA ALA A 316 0.85 19.39 22.06
C ALA A 316 2.13 18.78 21.47
N ILE A 317 2.51 17.56 21.90
CA ILE A 317 3.65 16.81 21.35
C ILE A 317 3.47 16.61 19.84
N TYR A 318 2.32 16.10 19.39
CA TYR A 318 2.03 15.88 17.98
C TYR A 318 2.00 17.19 17.16
N ARG A 319 1.49 18.27 17.73
CA ARG A 319 1.47 19.57 17.06
C ARG A 319 2.88 20.10 16.81
N GLU A 320 3.77 19.99 17.78
CA GLU A 320 5.15 20.44 17.60
C GLU A 320 5.91 19.50 16.65
N GLU A 321 5.73 18.18 16.75
CA GLU A 321 6.32 17.21 15.83
C GLU A 321 5.87 17.44 14.38
N GLY A 322 4.60 17.77 14.18
CA GLY A 322 4.05 18.05 12.84
C GLY A 322 4.70 19.23 12.10
N LYS A 323 5.36 20.15 12.84
CA LYS A 323 6.11 21.27 12.25
C LYS A 323 7.48 20.83 11.70
N LEU A 324 7.93 19.64 12.07
CA LEU A 324 9.28 19.15 11.78
C LEU A 324 9.35 18.24 10.54
N LYS A 325 8.23 17.97 9.88
CA LYS A 325 8.11 16.95 8.81
C LYS A 325 9.06 17.18 7.62
N ASP A 326 9.32 18.46 7.31
CA ASP A 326 10.12 18.85 6.13
C ASP A 326 11.60 19.16 6.48
N LEU A 327 11.99 18.98 7.76
CA LEU A 327 13.35 19.18 8.22
C LEU A 327 14.24 17.95 7.94
N SER A 328 15.54 18.18 7.83
CA SER A 328 16.53 17.10 7.84
C SER A 328 16.54 16.34 9.18
N SER A 329 17.09 15.14 9.21
CA SER A 329 17.21 14.31 10.40
C SER A 329 17.88 15.05 11.55
N ASP A 330 19.02 15.69 11.30
CA ASP A 330 19.78 16.44 12.31
C ASP A 330 19.01 17.66 12.86
N GLU A 331 18.36 18.42 11.97
CA GLU A 331 17.54 19.56 12.38
C GLU A 331 16.33 19.12 13.17
N ARG A 332 15.68 18.05 12.75
CA ARG A 332 14.55 17.44 13.45
C ARG A 332 14.95 16.98 14.83
N LEU A 333 16.09 16.29 14.97
CA LEU A 333 16.61 15.87 16.25
C LEU A 333 16.89 17.06 17.19
N LYS A 334 17.54 18.12 16.69
CA LYS A 334 17.78 19.35 17.48
C LYS A 334 16.49 19.98 17.98
N GLN A 335 15.47 20.09 17.12
CA GLN A 335 14.17 20.64 17.50
C GLN A 335 13.43 19.73 18.49
N ARG A 336 13.49 18.41 18.32
CA ARG A 336 12.94 17.44 19.27
C ARG A 336 13.56 17.61 20.66
N GLN A 337 14.87 17.75 20.74
CA GLN A 337 15.56 17.95 22.02
C GLN A 337 15.20 19.30 22.66
N ALA A 338 15.11 20.37 21.89
CA ALA A 338 14.84 21.71 22.40
C ALA A 338 13.38 21.92 22.80
N VAL A 339 12.42 21.40 22.03
CA VAL A 339 10.98 21.72 22.16
C VAL A 339 10.16 20.54 22.63
N ILE A 340 10.34 19.36 22.04
CA ILE A 340 9.44 18.21 22.27
C ILE A 340 9.84 17.44 23.53
N LYS A 341 11.13 17.26 23.76
CA LYS A 341 11.61 16.55 24.95
C LYS A 341 11.07 17.15 26.26
N PRO A 342 11.06 18.48 26.48
CA PRO A 342 10.43 19.07 27.67
C PRO A 342 8.94 18.72 27.80
N LEU A 343 8.18 18.67 26.70
CA LEU A 343 6.77 18.28 26.71
C LEU A 343 6.60 16.81 27.10
N VAL A 344 7.45 15.93 26.57
CA VAL A 344 7.45 14.50 26.92
C VAL A 344 7.85 14.31 28.39
N ASP A 345 8.84 15.04 28.84
CA ASP A 345 9.29 15.00 30.26
C ASP A 345 8.16 15.45 31.20
N ALA A 346 7.45 16.53 30.85
CA ALA A 346 6.30 17.02 31.63
C ALA A 346 5.14 16.00 31.64
N PHE A 347 4.86 15.35 30.48
CA PHE A 347 3.85 14.31 30.38
C PHE A 347 4.14 13.14 31.34
N PHE A 348 5.35 12.58 31.30
CA PHE A 348 5.71 11.47 32.19
C PHE A 348 5.86 11.89 33.67
N ALA A 349 6.34 13.09 33.94
CA ALA A 349 6.38 13.61 35.27
C ALA A 349 4.96 13.69 35.86
N TYR A 350 4.00 14.22 35.11
CA TYR A 350 2.61 14.30 35.53
C TYR A 350 1.99 12.90 35.70
N LEU A 351 2.20 11.97 34.77
CA LEU A 351 1.73 10.58 34.87
C LEU A 351 2.16 9.92 36.21
N LYS A 352 3.40 10.15 36.64
CA LYS A 352 3.95 9.57 37.87
C LYS A 352 3.32 10.13 39.15
N THR A 353 2.65 11.30 39.07
CA THR A 353 1.91 11.89 40.21
C THR A 353 0.49 11.35 40.37
N ILE A 354 -0.04 10.73 39.33
CA ILE A 354 -1.45 10.28 39.31
C ILE A 354 -1.57 8.92 39.99
N ASN A 355 -2.36 8.88 41.04
CA ASN A 355 -2.72 7.62 41.69
C ASN A 355 -3.99 7.05 41.02
N VAL A 356 -3.88 5.88 40.35
CA VAL A 356 -4.95 5.26 39.60
C VAL A 356 -5.26 3.84 40.07
N SER A 357 -6.49 3.45 39.97
CA SER A 357 -6.87 2.04 40.08
C SER A 357 -6.47 1.30 38.83
N LYS A 358 -5.79 0.16 38.96
CA LYS A 358 -5.42 -0.71 37.83
C LYS A 358 -6.65 -1.45 37.21
N LYS A 359 -7.87 -1.20 37.73
CA LYS A 359 -9.08 -1.91 37.32
C LYS A 359 -9.95 -1.15 36.32
N ASP A 360 -9.59 0.08 35.97
CA ASP A 360 -10.34 0.90 35.04
C ASP A 360 -9.52 1.24 33.77
N LYS A 361 -10.20 1.70 32.74
CA LYS A 361 -9.57 2.06 31.46
C LYS A 361 -8.52 3.19 31.56
N PHE A 362 -8.72 4.09 32.51
CA PHE A 362 -7.76 5.16 32.71
C PHE A 362 -6.47 4.63 33.38
N GLY A 363 -6.63 3.74 34.36
CA GLY A 363 -5.50 3.05 34.99
C GLY A 363 -4.72 2.17 34.00
N ASP A 364 -5.44 1.49 33.09
CA ASP A 364 -4.81 0.74 31.98
C ASP A 364 -3.99 1.68 31.06
N ALA A 365 -4.53 2.86 30.73
CA ALA A 365 -3.84 3.84 29.89
C ALA A 365 -2.56 4.38 30.55
N VAL A 366 -2.65 4.74 31.85
CA VAL A 366 -1.50 5.20 32.65
C VAL A 366 -0.45 4.10 32.78
N GLY A 367 -0.88 2.88 33.12
CA GLY A 367 0.01 1.73 33.26
C GLY A 367 0.73 1.41 31.94
N TYR A 368 0.01 1.44 30.80
CA TYR A 368 0.61 1.26 29.50
C TYR A 368 1.67 2.34 29.22
N ALA A 369 1.33 3.60 29.39
CA ALA A 369 2.25 4.71 29.10
C ALA A 369 3.53 4.61 29.94
N LEU A 370 3.41 4.31 31.23
CA LEU A 370 4.57 4.15 32.13
C LEU A 370 5.43 2.94 31.75
N ASN A 371 4.80 1.80 31.39
CA ASN A 371 5.53 0.61 30.96
C ASN A 371 6.24 0.81 29.61
N GLN A 372 5.69 1.68 28.76
CA GLN A 372 6.24 2.00 27.45
C GLN A 372 7.15 3.23 27.45
N GLU A 373 7.38 3.90 28.57
CA GLU A 373 8.15 5.16 28.64
C GLU A 373 9.51 5.05 27.93
N LYS A 374 10.27 3.97 28.15
CA LYS A 374 11.57 3.74 27.49
C LYS A 374 11.42 3.79 25.97
N TYR A 375 10.47 3.07 25.44
CA TYR A 375 10.24 2.91 24.00
C TYR A 375 9.64 4.16 23.37
N LEU A 376 8.70 4.81 24.05
CA LEU A 376 8.07 6.06 23.60
C LEU A 376 9.04 7.25 23.56
N ARG A 377 10.19 7.14 24.21
CA ARG A 377 11.24 8.18 24.19
C ARG A 377 12.28 8.01 23.09
N VAL A 378 12.34 6.84 22.42
CA VAL A 378 13.38 6.56 21.43
C VAL A 378 13.35 7.55 20.26
N PHE A 379 12.18 8.02 19.81
CA PHE A 379 12.10 9.02 18.73
C PHE A 379 12.79 10.35 19.07
N LEU A 380 13.06 10.62 20.35
CA LEU A 380 13.79 11.79 20.79
C LEU A 380 15.32 11.63 20.62
N THR A 381 15.82 10.42 20.42
CA THR A 381 17.27 10.15 20.32
C THR A 381 17.77 10.15 18.88
N ASP A 382 16.85 10.08 17.91
CA ASP A 382 17.20 10.00 16.50
C ASP A 382 16.15 10.74 15.64
N GLY A 383 16.60 11.52 14.66
CA GLY A 383 15.75 12.33 13.80
C GLY A 383 14.96 11.51 12.78
N ASP A 384 15.41 10.30 12.43
CA ASP A 384 14.77 9.44 11.44
C ASP A 384 13.72 8.50 12.06
N VAL A 385 13.69 8.40 13.40
CA VAL A 385 12.66 7.60 14.08
C VAL A 385 11.33 8.36 14.12
N PRO A 386 10.26 7.83 13.51
CA PRO A 386 8.95 8.44 13.57
C PRO A 386 8.33 8.34 14.97
N ILE A 387 7.49 9.31 15.32
CA ILE A 387 6.75 9.32 16.57
C ILE A 387 5.70 8.20 16.67
N ASP A 388 5.27 7.66 15.52
CA ASP A 388 4.24 6.63 15.46
C ASP A 388 4.48 5.58 14.38
N ASN A 389 3.70 4.49 14.43
CA ASN A 389 3.75 3.38 13.50
C ASN A 389 2.64 3.41 12.43
N ASN A 390 2.02 4.56 12.18
CA ASN A 390 0.89 4.68 11.25
C ASN A 390 1.22 4.23 9.82
N ALA A 391 2.49 4.28 9.42
CA ALA A 391 2.89 3.86 8.08
C ALA A 391 2.77 2.34 7.90
N SER A 392 3.14 1.54 8.90
CA SER A 392 2.92 0.09 8.89
C SER A 392 1.43 -0.27 8.98
N GLU A 393 0.66 0.45 9.83
CA GLU A 393 -0.78 0.28 9.90
C GLU A 393 -1.46 0.56 8.53
N ARG A 394 -1.01 1.59 7.79
CA ARG A 394 -1.50 1.86 6.43
C ARG A 394 -1.12 0.76 5.43
N ALA A 395 0.11 0.25 5.50
CA ALA A 395 0.53 -0.86 4.67
C ALA A 395 -0.37 -2.09 4.93
N ILE A 396 -0.57 -2.47 6.18
CA ILE A 396 -1.48 -3.58 6.55
C ILE A 396 -2.91 -3.38 6.04
N ARG A 397 -3.41 -2.14 5.94
CA ARG A 397 -4.78 -1.89 5.43
C ARG A 397 -4.99 -2.41 4.02
N GLY A 398 -4.02 -2.27 3.12
CA GLY A 398 -4.11 -2.82 1.76
C GLY A 398 -4.42 -4.32 1.78
N PHE A 399 -3.68 -5.07 2.60
CA PHE A 399 -3.93 -6.50 2.82
C PHE A 399 -5.29 -6.75 3.48
N CYS A 400 -5.67 -5.97 4.50
CA CYS A 400 -6.93 -6.14 5.22
C CYS A 400 -8.16 -5.89 4.35
N ILE A 401 -8.12 -4.91 3.43
CA ILE A 401 -9.19 -4.66 2.46
C ILE A 401 -9.38 -5.89 1.56
N GLY A 402 -8.29 -6.41 1.00
CA GLY A 402 -8.33 -7.64 0.23
C GLY A 402 -8.89 -8.80 1.04
N LYS A 403 -8.36 -9.03 2.25
CA LYS A 403 -8.82 -10.07 3.17
C LYS A 403 -10.33 -10.01 3.44
N LYS A 404 -10.92 -8.83 3.60
CA LYS A 404 -12.38 -8.69 3.75
C LYS A 404 -13.17 -9.22 2.55
N ASN A 405 -12.61 -9.12 1.34
CA ASN A 405 -13.27 -9.56 0.13
C ASN A 405 -13.19 -11.08 -0.10
N TRP A 406 -12.05 -11.73 0.22
CA TRP A 406 -11.90 -13.17 0.06
C TRP A 406 -11.97 -13.95 1.39
N GLN A 407 -11.97 -13.29 2.54
CA GLN A 407 -12.11 -13.77 3.92
C GLN A 407 -10.99 -14.70 4.39
N MET A 408 -10.59 -15.71 3.62
CA MET A 408 -9.60 -16.71 3.98
C MET A 408 -8.68 -17.03 2.80
N ILE A 409 -7.51 -17.58 3.12
CA ILE A 409 -6.59 -18.16 2.15
C ILE A 409 -6.69 -19.68 2.29
N ASP A 410 -6.58 -20.41 1.19
CA ASP A 410 -6.83 -21.85 1.24
C ASP A 410 -5.63 -22.63 1.78
N THR A 411 -4.41 -22.29 1.35
CA THR A 411 -3.21 -23.06 1.66
C THR A 411 -2.06 -22.20 2.19
N ILE A 412 -1.08 -22.82 2.85
CA ILE A 412 0.18 -22.18 3.26
C ILE A 412 0.94 -21.63 2.05
N HIS A 413 1.01 -22.38 0.94
CA HIS A 413 1.64 -21.90 -0.30
C HIS A 413 0.95 -20.63 -0.82
N GLY A 414 -0.37 -20.60 -0.86
CA GLY A 414 -1.13 -19.41 -1.24
C GLY A 414 -0.91 -18.22 -0.30
N ALA A 415 -0.70 -18.48 1.00
CA ALA A 415 -0.42 -17.43 1.98
C ALA A 415 1.00 -16.85 1.82
N LYS A 416 2.01 -17.68 1.65
CA LYS A 416 3.39 -17.27 1.38
C LYS A 416 3.50 -16.50 0.05
N SER A 417 2.91 -17.03 -1.02
CA SER A 417 2.88 -16.37 -2.32
C SER A 417 2.14 -15.04 -2.27
N SER A 418 1.05 -14.95 -1.48
CA SER A 418 0.36 -13.68 -1.24
C SER A 418 1.26 -12.66 -0.53
N ALA A 419 2.05 -13.08 0.46
CA ALA A 419 3.00 -12.21 1.13
C ALA A 419 4.04 -11.64 0.14
N ILE A 420 4.64 -12.50 -0.69
CA ILE A 420 5.60 -12.09 -1.72
C ILE A 420 4.95 -11.08 -2.69
N ILE A 421 3.78 -11.39 -3.25
CA ILE A 421 3.10 -10.53 -4.21
C ILE A 421 2.72 -9.17 -3.58
N TYR A 422 2.16 -9.18 -2.35
CA TYR A 422 1.87 -7.93 -1.64
C TYR A 422 3.14 -7.11 -1.41
N SER A 423 4.26 -7.73 -1.10
CA SER A 423 5.54 -7.04 -0.92
C SER A 423 5.95 -6.30 -2.19
N ILE A 424 5.88 -6.96 -3.33
CA ILE A 424 6.23 -6.36 -4.63
C ILE A 424 5.27 -5.21 -4.99
N VAL A 425 3.95 -5.42 -4.89
CA VAL A 425 2.98 -4.38 -5.31
C VAL A 425 2.94 -3.20 -4.34
N GLU A 426 3.08 -3.40 -3.03
CA GLU A 426 3.09 -2.32 -2.06
C GLU A 426 4.42 -1.54 -2.08
N THR A 427 5.55 -2.22 -2.35
CA THR A 427 6.83 -1.55 -2.59
C THR A 427 6.77 -0.71 -3.88
N ALA A 428 6.17 -1.22 -4.96
CA ALA A 428 5.95 -0.44 -6.18
C ALA A 428 5.12 0.83 -5.91
N LYS A 429 3.98 0.70 -5.22
CA LYS A 429 3.13 1.84 -4.83
C LYS A 429 3.88 2.86 -3.96
N ALA A 430 4.66 2.39 -3.00
CA ALA A 430 5.43 3.25 -2.11
C ALA A 430 6.49 4.08 -2.85
N ASN A 431 6.91 3.64 -4.04
CA ASN A 431 7.82 4.34 -4.95
C ASN A 431 7.11 5.02 -6.13
N ASN A 432 5.78 5.19 -6.07
CA ASN A 432 4.95 5.86 -7.09
C ASN A 432 4.95 5.16 -8.46
N LEU A 433 5.27 3.87 -8.52
CA LEU A 433 5.14 3.08 -9.73
C LEU A 433 3.69 2.61 -9.90
N LYS A 434 3.29 2.37 -11.15
CA LYS A 434 2.05 1.66 -11.46
C LYS A 434 2.29 0.15 -11.27
N PRO A 435 1.60 -0.51 -10.32
CA PRO A 435 1.91 -1.91 -10.01
C PRO A 435 1.72 -2.87 -11.18
N PHE A 436 0.74 -2.62 -12.06
CA PHE A 436 0.54 -3.43 -13.25
C PHE A 436 1.78 -3.41 -14.16
N ASP A 437 2.23 -2.19 -14.54
CA ASP A 437 3.36 -2.02 -15.46
C ASP A 437 4.65 -2.60 -14.86
N TYR A 438 4.86 -2.36 -13.56
CA TYR A 438 6.03 -2.88 -12.86
C TYR A 438 6.03 -4.42 -12.76
N VAL A 439 4.91 -5.04 -12.38
CA VAL A 439 4.81 -6.50 -12.31
C VAL A 439 4.96 -7.12 -13.70
N GLN A 440 4.36 -6.53 -14.74
CA GLN A 440 4.55 -7.02 -16.11
C GLN A 440 6.03 -7.00 -16.50
N HIS A 441 6.72 -5.87 -16.26
CA HIS A 441 8.15 -5.75 -16.53
C HIS A 441 8.98 -6.80 -15.77
N LEU A 442 8.70 -7.03 -14.49
CA LEU A 442 9.37 -8.08 -13.72
C LEU A 442 9.17 -9.47 -14.32
N LEU A 443 7.95 -9.78 -14.78
CA LEU A 443 7.63 -11.08 -15.40
C LEU A 443 8.21 -11.22 -16.81
N GLU A 444 8.59 -10.13 -17.46
CA GLU A 444 9.31 -10.13 -18.75
C GLU A 444 10.82 -10.29 -18.55
N GLU A 445 11.39 -9.70 -17.50
CA GLU A 445 12.84 -9.67 -17.27
C GLU A 445 13.34 -10.84 -16.43
N LEU A 446 12.75 -11.13 -15.27
CA LEU A 446 13.22 -12.18 -14.37
C LEU A 446 13.45 -13.54 -15.05
N PRO A 447 12.56 -14.02 -15.95
CA PRO A 447 12.78 -15.29 -16.65
C PRO A 447 14.04 -15.36 -17.51
N LYS A 448 14.55 -14.22 -17.96
CA LYS A 448 15.78 -14.15 -18.79
C LYS A 448 17.03 -14.43 -17.97
N HIS A 449 16.99 -14.14 -16.67
CA HIS A 449 18.11 -14.18 -15.75
C HIS A 449 18.15 -15.42 -14.85
N MET A 450 17.23 -16.38 -15.02
CA MET A 450 17.14 -17.58 -14.16
C MET A 450 18.38 -18.49 -14.18
N ASN A 451 19.28 -18.32 -15.15
CA ASN A 451 20.52 -19.07 -15.25
C ASN A 451 21.77 -18.23 -14.89
N ASP A 452 21.57 -16.98 -14.49
CA ASP A 452 22.68 -16.11 -14.11
C ASP A 452 23.29 -16.55 -12.78
N LYS A 453 24.60 -16.47 -12.69
CA LYS A 453 25.34 -16.90 -11.50
C LYS A 453 25.32 -15.88 -10.36
N ASP A 454 25.05 -14.62 -10.70
CA ASP A 454 24.96 -13.54 -9.76
C ASP A 454 23.59 -12.84 -9.86
N CYS A 455 23.28 -12.04 -8.87
CA CYS A 455 22.01 -11.33 -8.78
C CYS A 455 22.15 -9.82 -9.07
N SER A 456 23.24 -9.40 -9.74
CA SER A 456 23.49 -7.96 -10.00
C SER A 456 22.42 -7.32 -10.88
N PHE A 457 21.78 -8.10 -11.77
CA PHE A 457 20.68 -7.64 -12.59
C PHE A 457 19.46 -7.17 -11.76
N LEU A 458 19.32 -7.62 -10.51
CA LEU A 458 18.20 -7.19 -9.64
C LEU A 458 18.27 -5.71 -9.30
N GLU A 459 19.44 -5.09 -9.29
CA GLU A 459 19.58 -3.65 -9.09
C GLU A 459 18.84 -2.84 -10.17
N ASP A 460 18.82 -3.37 -11.39
CA ASP A 460 18.12 -2.77 -12.53
C ASP A 460 16.58 -2.91 -12.41
N LEU A 461 16.12 -3.89 -11.66
CA LEU A 461 14.70 -4.19 -11.44
C LEU A 461 14.14 -3.58 -10.15
N LEU A 462 14.96 -2.93 -9.33
CA LEU A 462 14.49 -2.27 -8.12
C LEU A 462 13.51 -1.13 -8.45
N PRO A 463 12.48 -0.89 -7.60
CA PRO A 463 11.44 0.11 -7.88
C PRO A 463 11.93 1.56 -8.03
N TRP A 464 13.18 1.83 -7.73
CA TRP A 464 13.83 3.13 -7.87
C TRP A 464 14.94 3.14 -8.93
N SER A 465 15.04 2.09 -9.73
CA SER A 465 16.00 2.02 -10.82
C SER A 465 15.64 2.99 -11.94
N GLU A 466 16.66 3.66 -12.49
CA GLU A 466 16.51 4.53 -13.66
C GLU A 466 16.30 3.74 -14.97
N LYS A 467 16.48 2.40 -14.91
CA LYS A 467 16.32 1.51 -16.07
C LYS A 467 14.89 0.97 -16.23
N LEU A 468 14.00 1.26 -15.29
CA LEU A 468 12.59 0.89 -15.43
C LEU A 468 11.94 1.67 -16.59
N PRO A 469 11.01 1.04 -17.37
CA PRO A 469 10.35 1.65 -18.52
C PRO A 469 9.43 2.84 -18.17
#